data_45f109c29db5413165c6de4fc835b479
#
_entry.id   45f109c29db5413165c6de4fc835b479
#
_cell.length_a   1.000
_cell.length_b   1.000
_cell.length_c   1.000
_cell.angle_alpha   90.00
_cell.angle_beta   90.00
_cell.angle_gamma   90.00
#
_symmetry.space_group_name_H-M   'P 1'
#
loop_
_entity.id
_entity.type
_entity.pdbx_description
1 polymer ?
#
loop_
_entity_poly.entity_id
_entity_poly.type
_entity_poly.pdbx_seq_one_letter_code
_entity_poly.pdbx_strand_id
1 'polypeptide(L)'
;MKQLKRIAVLGLIGLAAHGMSAADFKQRVTHAAYQLGDKANYSWTTSTKEADGSPGRLGPIQGKAEKGGVTCLSFTVSEIPVEVCMKGDKGAAKALEGWQTFDEVAQPGGAPAAIVRYLRSYKAPVAEAISLAGKATELKEADGAITGDLKEEAVKEMLLLGSRRREGQEPPKTSDAKGSVKFWIKDGALTKFEIKVQGKVTAGENERDINRTTTVEIKEVGTTKIEVPDEAKQKLT
;
A
#
# COMPACT_ATOMS: atom_id res chain seq x y z
N MET A 1 1.03 -27.65 -76.03
CA MET A 1 0.88 -27.95 -74.59
C MET A 1 1.67 -26.91 -73.80
N LYS A 2 0.99 -25.90 -73.23
CA LYS A 2 1.66 -24.80 -72.45
C LYS A 2 1.47 -25.08 -71.00
N GLN A 3 2.53 -25.29 -70.26
CA GLN A 3 2.56 -25.45 -68.81
C GLN A 3 2.45 -24.06 -68.16
N LEU A 4 1.39 -23.81 -67.38
CA LEU A 4 1.24 -22.65 -66.52
C LEU A 4 2.00 -22.90 -65.20
N LYS A 5 3.07 -22.13 -64.94
CA LYS A 5 3.73 -22.07 -63.63
C LYS A 5 2.88 -21.22 -62.68
N ARG A 6 2.32 -21.83 -61.63
CA ARG A 6 1.67 -21.12 -60.52
C ARG A 6 2.76 -20.63 -59.56
N ILE A 7 2.90 -19.34 -59.45
CA ILE A 7 3.72 -18.71 -58.42
C ILE A 7 2.86 -18.52 -57.17
N ALA A 8 3.18 -19.29 -56.12
CA ALA A 8 2.57 -19.10 -54.79
C ALA A 8 3.34 -17.96 -54.07
N VAL A 9 2.68 -16.83 -53.92
CA VAL A 9 3.16 -15.74 -53.06
C VAL A 9 2.76 -16.08 -51.62
N LEU A 10 3.72 -16.58 -50.82
CA LEU A 10 3.57 -16.66 -49.37
C LEU A 10 3.71 -15.26 -48.78
N GLY A 11 2.56 -14.65 -48.43
CA GLY A 11 2.55 -13.44 -47.63
C GLY A 11 2.93 -13.79 -46.17
N LEU A 12 4.14 -13.43 -45.75
CA LEU A 12 4.52 -13.40 -44.34
C LEU A 12 3.72 -12.28 -43.66
N ILE A 13 2.64 -12.62 -42.98
CA ILE A 13 1.99 -11.71 -42.01
C ILE A 13 2.86 -11.73 -40.76
N GLY A 14 3.77 -10.76 -40.68
CA GLY A 14 4.52 -10.50 -39.43
C GLY A 14 3.56 -10.02 -38.36
N LEU A 15 3.18 -10.89 -37.44
CA LEU A 15 2.58 -10.46 -36.17
C LEU A 15 3.65 -9.66 -35.41
N ALA A 16 3.59 -8.34 -35.48
CA ALA A 16 4.34 -7.47 -34.60
C ALA A 16 3.77 -7.69 -33.18
N ALA A 17 4.46 -8.45 -32.36
CA ALA A 17 4.20 -8.52 -30.93
C ALA A 17 4.47 -7.13 -30.34
N HIS A 18 3.44 -6.30 -30.25
CA HIS A 18 3.53 -5.04 -29.53
C HIS A 18 3.70 -5.38 -28.05
N GLY A 19 4.92 -5.26 -27.52
CA GLY A 19 5.18 -5.38 -26.09
C GLY A 19 4.38 -4.31 -25.35
N MET A 20 3.76 -4.67 -24.23
CA MET A 20 3.05 -3.71 -23.37
C MET A 20 4.02 -2.64 -22.88
N SER A 21 3.59 -1.38 -22.90
CA SER A 21 4.36 -0.25 -22.38
C SER A 21 4.22 -0.14 -20.85
N ALA A 22 5.11 0.64 -20.22
CA ALA A 22 5.00 0.97 -18.80
C ALA A 22 3.65 1.65 -18.44
N ALA A 23 3.09 2.42 -19.38
CA ALA A 23 1.79 3.06 -19.24
C ALA A 23 0.65 2.02 -19.20
N ASP A 24 0.72 0.97 -20.04
CA ASP A 24 -0.25 -0.12 -20.07
C ASP A 24 -0.21 -0.91 -18.76
N PHE A 25 0.98 -1.19 -18.23
CA PHE A 25 1.12 -1.86 -16.93
C PHE A 25 0.58 -1.02 -15.77
N LYS A 26 0.80 0.31 -15.79
CA LYS A 26 0.19 1.21 -14.81
C LYS A 26 -1.33 1.17 -14.87
N GLN A 27 -1.90 1.23 -16.06
CA GLN A 27 -3.35 1.12 -16.26
C GLN A 27 -3.88 -0.22 -15.77
N ARG A 28 -3.18 -1.32 -16.07
CA ARG A 28 -3.54 -2.69 -15.62
C ARG A 28 -3.58 -2.80 -14.10
N VAL A 29 -2.57 -2.26 -13.39
CA VAL A 29 -2.57 -2.23 -11.91
C VAL A 29 -3.71 -1.39 -11.37
N THR A 30 -3.91 -0.20 -11.93
CA THR A 30 -4.97 0.73 -11.51
C THR A 30 -6.35 0.09 -11.71
N HIS A 31 -6.58 -0.55 -12.85
CA HIS A 31 -7.83 -1.25 -13.14
C HIS A 31 -8.06 -2.41 -12.17
N ALA A 32 -7.03 -3.23 -11.90
CA ALA A 32 -7.12 -4.34 -10.96
C ALA A 32 -7.42 -3.89 -9.52
N ALA A 33 -6.87 -2.74 -9.12
CA ALA A 33 -7.18 -2.13 -7.83
C ALA A 33 -8.65 -1.64 -7.78
N TYR A 34 -9.17 -1.02 -8.83
CA TYR A 34 -10.59 -0.65 -8.90
C TYR A 34 -11.51 -1.87 -8.90
N GLN A 35 -11.15 -2.95 -9.61
CA GLN A 35 -11.91 -4.21 -9.58
C GLN A 35 -12.01 -4.80 -8.17
N LEU A 36 -10.97 -4.65 -7.35
CA LEU A 36 -11.02 -5.00 -5.93
C LEU A 36 -11.93 -4.04 -5.15
N GLY A 37 -11.82 -2.73 -5.38
CA GLY A 37 -12.64 -1.70 -4.72
C GLY A 37 -14.14 -1.80 -5.02
N ASP A 38 -14.49 -2.39 -6.17
CA ASP A 38 -15.89 -2.64 -6.57
C ASP A 38 -16.53 -3.84 -5.89
N LYS A 39 -15.74 -4.70 -5.22
CA LYS A 39 -16.27 -5.81 -4.42
C LYS A 39 -17.02 -5.30 -3.21
N ALA A 40 -18.02 -6.06 -2.77
CA ALA A 40 -18.83 -5.69 -1.61
C ALA A 40 -17.98 -5.47 -0.35
N ASN A 41 -16.96 -6.30 -0.18
CA ASN A 41 -16.02 -6.23 0.93
C ASN A 41 -14.76 -7.07 0.63
N TYR A 42 -13.70 -6.84 1.40
CA TYR A 42 -12.49 -7.65 1.41
C TYR A 42 -11.71 -7.45 2.72
N SER A 43 -10.87 -8.39 3.07
CA SER A 43 -9.89 -8.26 4.14
C SER A 43 -8.46 -8.26 3.58
N TRP A 44 -7.51 -7.85 4.38
CA TRP A 44 -6.09 -7.93 4.04
C TRP A 44 -5.22 -8.06 5.28
N THR A 45 -4.00 -8.51 5.05
CA THR A 45 -2.93 -8.47 6.04
C THR A 45 -1.79 -7.63 5.48
N THR A 46 -1.30 -6.65 6.25
CA THR A 46 -0.05 -5.94 5.96
C THR A 46 1.01 -6.41 6.93
N SER A 47 2.14 -6.87 6.42
CA SER A 47 3.30 -7.25 7.22
C SER A 47 4.54 -6.50 6.74
N THR A 48 5.35 -6.01 7.66
CA THR A 48 6.63 -5.36 7.38
C THR A 48 7.75 -6.17 7.99
N LYS A 49 8.81 -6.40 7.21
CA LYS A 49 10.05 -7.06 7.64
C LYS A 49 11.22 -6.15 7.36
N GLU A 50 12.12 -6.04 8.33
CA GLU A 50 13.42 -5.39 8.16
C GLU A 50 14.39 -6.32 7.41
N ALA A 51 15.57 -5.83 7.03
CA ALA A 51 16.54 -6.60 6.26
C ALA A 51 17.04 -7.88 6.97
N ASP A 52 17.10 -7.86 8.28
CA ASP A 52 17.49 -8.99 9.14
C ASP A 52 16.35 -10.00 9.35
N GLY A 53 15.19 -9.76 8.73
CA GLY A 53 13.99 -10.59 8.87
C GLY A 53 13.15 -10.29 10.11
N SER A 54 13.58 -9.38 10.97
CA SER A 54 12.79 -8.96 12.14
C SER A 54 11.48 -8.28 11.73
N PRO A 55 10.44 -8.36 12.55
CA PRO A 55 9.19 -7.65 12.28
C PRO A 55 9.40 -6.13 12.35
N GLY A 56 8.69 -5.40 11.52
CA GLY A 56 8.64 -3.94 11.60
C GLY A 56 8.05 -3.47 12.93
N ARG A 57 8.22 -2.18 13.20
CA ARG A 57 7.81 -1.53 14.46
C ARG A 57 6.32 -1.71 14.80
N LEU A 58 5.48 -1.76 13.79
CA LEU A 58 4.07 -2.15 13.92
C LEU A 58 3.99 -3.66 13.67
N GLY A 59 3.25 -4.37 14.51
CA GLY A 59 2.87 -5.75 14.25
C GLY A 59 2.07 -5.87 12.95
N PRO A 60 1.77 -7.10 12.49
CA PRO A 60 0.94 -7.27 11.32
C PRO A 60 -0.39 -6.53 11.48
N ILE A 61 -0.76 -5.73 10.46
CA ILE A 61 -2.03 -5.02 10.43
C ILE A 61 -3.05 -5.92 9.74
N GLN A 62 -4.12 -6.26 10.44
CA GLN A 62 -5.30 -6.88 9.85
C GLN A 62 -6.28 -5.78 9.48
N GLY A 63 -6.70 -5.75 8.23
CA GLY A 63 -7.63 -4.76 7.74
C GLY A 63 -8.86 -5.40 7.12
N LYS A 64 -9.99 -4.69 7.21
CA LYS A 64 -11.25 -5.04 6.56
C LYS A 64 -11.85 -3.78 5.96
N ALA A 65 -12.35 -3.87 4.74
CA ALA A 65 -13.06 -2.78 4.08
C ALA A 65 -14.35 -3.26 3.44
N GLU A 66 -15.39 -2.41 3.46
CA GLU A 66 -16.62 -2.62 2.71
C GLU A 66 -16.83 -1.51 1.68
N LYS A 67 -17.58 -1.83 0.64
CA LYS A 67 -18.00 -0.86 -0.36
C LYS A 67 -18.93 0.15 0.31
N GLY A 68 -18.56 1.42 0.26
CA GLY A 68 -19.25 2.49 0.98
C GLY A 68 -18.39 3.15 2.04
N GLY A 69 -17.15 2.68 2.21
CA GLY A 69 -16.07 3.43 2.81
C GLY A 69 -15.78 3.17 4.28
N VAL A 70 -16.38 2.15 4.91
CA VAL A 70 -15.92 1.75 6.24
C VAL A 70 -14.68 0.87 6.11
N THR A 71 -13.64 1.23 6.84
CA THR A 71 -12.38 0.48 6.96
C THR A 71 -12.08 0.30 8.44
N CYS A 72 -11.91 -0.95 8.89
CA CYS A 72 -11.48 -1.26 10.24
C CYS A 72 -10.11 -1.95 10.22
N LEU A 73 -9.26 -1.58 11.16
CA LEU A 73 -7.90 -2.10 11.32
C LEU A 73 -7.72 -2.66 12.72
N SER A 74 -6.95 -3.73 12.85
CA SER A 74 -6.43 -4.21 14.13
C SER A 74 -4.94 -4.53 13.99
N PHE A 75 -4.14 -4.11 14.96
CA PHE A 75 -2.69 -4.31 15.00
C PHE A 75 -2.17 -4.12 16.42
N THR A 76 -0.87 -4.36 16.64
CA THR A 76 -0.24 -4.10 17.94
C THR A 76 0.85 -3.04 17.81
N VAL A 77 1.02 -2.25 18.84
CA VAL A 77 2.14 -1.29 19.01
C VAL A 77 2.79 -1.58 20.34
N SER A 78 4.02 -2.09 20.34
CA SER A 78 4.71 -2.50 21.58
C SER A 78 3.84 -3.42 22.43
N GLU A 79 3.25 -4.44 21.79
CA GLU A 79 2.35 -5.45 22.41
C GLU A 79 0.97 -4.94 22.82
N ILE A 80 0.71 -3.64 22.73
CA ILE A 80 -0.60 -3.06 23.03
C ILE A 80 -1.50 -3.22 21.81
N PRO A 81 -2.67 -3.88 21.93
CA PRO A 81 -3.62 -4.00 20.84
C PRO A 81 -4.26 -2.65 20.52
N VAL A 82 -4.38 -2.35 19.22
CA VAL A 82 -5.01 -1.16 18.69
C VAL A 82 -6.11 -1.58 17.73
N GLU A 83 -7.32 -1.12 17.97
CA GLU A 83 -8.48 -1.28 17.08
C GLU A 83 -8.90 0.09 16.57
N VAL A 84 -9.18 0.19 15.28
CA VAL A 84 -9.53 1.44 14.62
C VAL A 84 -10.60 1.20 13.58
N CYS A 85 -11.59 2.08 13.48
CA CYS A 85 -12.51 2.13 12.36
C CYS A 85 -12.53 3.54 11.76
N MET A 86 -12.59 3.64 10.43
CA MET A 86 -12.53 4.88 9.66
C MET A 86 -13.64 4.92 8.61
N LYS A 87 -14.18 6.11 8.33
CA LYS A 87 -15.13 6.35 7.26
C LYS A 87 -14.91 7.77 6.71
N GLY A 88 -14.44 7.86 5.48
CA GLY A 88 -14.02 9.14 4.91
C GLY A 88 -12.84 9.73 5.68
N ASP A 89 -13.01 10.97 6.15
CA ASP A 89 -12.04 11.70 6.97
C ASP A 89 -12.20 11.46 8.49
N LYS A 90 -13.28 10.79 8.90
CA LYS A 90 -13.56 10.47 10.30
C LYS A 90 -12.91 9.17 10.69
N GLY A 91 -12.41 9.12 11.93
CA GLY A 91 -11.82 7.92 12.51
C GLY A 91 -12.08 7.83 14.00
N ALA A 92 -12.24 6.60 14.46
CA ALA A 92 -12.34 6.25 15.86
C ALA A 92 -11.34 5.15 16.20
N ALA A 93 -10.69 5.26 17.33
CA ALA A 93 -9.76 4.27 17.87
C ALA A 93 -10.22 3.84 19.25
N LYS A 94 -10.02 2.56 19.57
CA LYS A 94 -10.29 2.02 20.89
C LYS A 94 -9.14 2.38 21.82
N ALA A 95 -9.44 3.14 22.85
CA ALA A 95 -8.56 3.52 23.94
C ALA A 95 -8.96 2.81 25.25
N LEU A 96 -8.27 3.08 26.34
CA LEU A 96 -8.58 2.51 27.66
C LEU A 96 -10.00 2.83 28.13
N GLU A 97 -10.51 4.00 27.76
CA GLU A 97 -11.84 4.51 28.15
C GLU A 97 -12.94 4.22 27.11
N GLY A 98 -12.69 3.28 26.18
CA GLY A 98 -13.62 2.95 25.11
C GLY A 98 -13.25 3.60 23.77
N TRP A 99 -14.21 3.70 22.86
CA TRP A 99 -14.01 4.26 21.53
C TRP A 99 -14.00 5.79 21.55
N GLN A 100 -12.93 6.38 21.03
CA GLN A 100 -12.69 7.81 20.95
C GLN A 100 -12.41 8.23 19.52
N THR A 101 -12.81 9.45 19.15
CA THR A 101 -12.43 10.04 17.84
C THR A 101 -10.92 10.25 17.77
N PHE A 102 -10.39 10.38 16.57
CA PHE A 102 -8.97 10.71 16.38
C PHE A 102 -8.56 12.02 17.04
N ASP A 103 -9.46 12.99 17.18
CA ASP A 103 -9.20 14.27 17.84
C ASP A 103 -9.18 14.11 19.37
N GLU A 104 -10.06 13.30 19.93
CA GLU A 104 -10.06 12.98 21.37
C GLU A 104 -8.78 12.23 21.76
N VAL A 105 -8.31 11.26 20.94
CA VAL A 105 -7.09 10.48 21.20
C VAL A 105 -5.81 11.29 20.98
N ALA A 106 -5.82 12.26 20.07
CA ALA A 106 -4.63 13.03 19.67
C ALA A 106 -4.25 14.13 20.67
N GLN A 107 -4.34 13.87 21.99
CA GLN A 107 -3.88 14.81 23.00
C GLN A 107 -2.41 15.18 22.80
N PRO A 108 -2.00 16.45 23.00
CA PRO A 108 -0.63 16.89 22.78
C PRO A 108 0.40 16.08 23.58
N GLY A 109 1.44 15.60 22.92
CA GLY A 109 2.63 15.01 23.54
C GLY A 109 2.62 13.50 23.79
N GLY A 110 1.52 12.77 23.58
CA GLY A 110 1.42 11.35 23.86
C GLY A 110 1.84 10.41 22.70
N ALA A 111 2.13 9.15 23.01
CA ALA A 111 2.30 8.08 22.03
C ALA A 111 1.08 7.90 21.11
N PRO A 112 -0.17 8.06 21.60
CA PRO A 112 -1.36 8.03 20.74
C PRO A 112 -1.34 9.05 19.60
N ALA A 113 -0.82 10.24 19.79
CA ALA A 113 -0.76 11.28 18.75
C ALA A 113 0.06 10.86 17.50
N ALA A 114 1.11 10.05 17.68
CA ALA A 114 1.90 9.53 16.56
C ALA A 114 1.12 8.46 15.78
N ILE A 115 0.37 7.62 16.48
CA ILE A 115 -0.49 6.58 15.88
C ILE A 115 -1.62 7.25 15.10
N VAL A 116 -2.31 8.22 15.67
CA VAL A 116 -3.39 8.97 15.00
C VAL A 116 -2.87 9.67 13.73
N ARG A 117 -1.67 10.25 13.78
CA ARG A 117 -1.05 10.86 12.59
C ARG A 117 -0.78 9.85 11.49
N TYR A 118 -0.28 8.66 11.84
CA TYR A 118 -0.13 7.54 10.90
C TYR A 118 -1.48 7.15 10.31
N LEU A 119 -2.50 6.96 11.14
CA LEU A 119 -3.84 6.54 10.72
C LEU A 119 -4.54 7.56 9.81
N ARG A 120 -4.33 8.86 10.05
CA ARG A 120 -4.85 9.92 9.15
C ARG A 120 -4.21 9.91 7.76
N SER A 121 -2.97 9.42 7.65
CA SER A 121 -2.28 9.23 6.36
C SER A 121 -2.45 7.84 5.77
N TYR A 122 -3.12 6.94 6.48
CA TYR A 122 -3.30 5.55 6.07
C TYR A 122 -4.13 5.45 4.80
N LYS A 123 -3.65 4.63 3.88
CA LYS A 123 -4.38 4.29 2.65
C LYS A 123 -4.77 2.83 2.67
N ALA A 124 -6.04 2.55 2.46
CA ALA A 124 -6.48 1.17 2.23
C ALA A 124 -5.85 0.61 0.94
N PRO A 125 -5.72 -0.71 0.80
CA PRO A 125 -4.96 -1.36 -0.28
C PRO A 125 -5.26 -0.86 -1.69
N VAL A 126 -6.52 -0.57 -2.01
CA VAL A 126 -6.92 -0.03 -3.32
C VAL A 126 -6.26 1.33 -3.58
N ALA A 127 -6.42 2.26 -2.65
CA ALA A 127 -5.86 3.61 -2.79
C ALA A 127 -4.33 3.60 -2.75
N GLU A 128 -3.74 2.72 -1.95
CA GLU A 128 -2.30 2.58 -1.86
C GLU A 128 -1.71 2.02 -3.15
N ALA A 129 -2.29 0.95 -3.71
CA ALA A 129 -1.82 0.36 -4.97
C ALA A 129 -1.89 1.36 -6.14
N ILE A 130 -2.98 2.13 -6.26
CA ILE A 130 -3.12 3.18 -7.28
C ILE A 130 -2.05 4.26 -7.10
N SER A 131 -1.83 4.72 -5.87
CA SER A 131 -0.79 5.70 -5.55
C SER A 131 0.61 5.19 -5.91
N LEU A 132 0.93 3.93 -5.56
CA LEU A 132 2.21 3.29 -5.87
C LEU A 132 2.43 3.13 -7.37
N ALA A 133 1.42 2.67 -8.12
CA ALA A 133 1.49 2.58 -9.58
C ALA A 133 1.73 3.94 -10.24
N GLY A 134 1.22 5.02 -9.65
CA GLY A 134 1.49 6.39 -10.08
C GLY A 134 2.91 6.89 -9.78
N LYS A 135 3.52 6.36 -8.72
CA LYS A 135 4.87 6.71 -8.26
C LYS A 135 5.96 5.78 -8.83
N ALA A 136 5.56 4.66 -9.47
CA ALA A 136 6.48 3.72 -10.09
C ALA A 136 6.95 4.22 -11.47
N THR A 137 8.17 3.82 -11.82
CA THR A 137 8.78 4.01 -13.13
C THR A 137 9.04 2.63 -13.76
N GLU A 138 9.14 2.59 -15.10
CA GLU A 138 9.57 1.39 -15.86
C GLU A 138 8.82 0.11 -15.48
N LEU A 139 7.50 0.23 -15.22
CA LEU A 139 6.69 -0.94 -14.92
C LEU A 139 6.78 -1.98 -16.04
N LYS A 140 7.05 -3.23 -15.65
CA LYS A 140 7.16 -4.39 -16.53
C LYS A 140 6.64 -5.64 -15.85
N GLU A 141 6.30 -6.64 -16.63
CA GLU A 141 5.94 -7.94 -16.08
C GLU A 141 7.20 -8.82 -15.92
N ALA A 142 7.40 -9.36 -14.72
CA ALA A 142 8.46 -10.28 -14.40
C ALA A 142 7.99 -11.22 -13.29
N ASP A 143 8.30 -12.52 -13.40
CA ASP A 143 8.02 -13.55 -12.40
C ASP A 143 6.54 -13.59 -11.94
N GLY A 144 5.61 -13.38 -12.87
CA GLY A 144 4.19 -13.40 -12.59
C GLY A 144 3.67 -12.17 -11.82
N ALA A 145 4.46 -11.11 -11.74
CA ALA A 145 4.08 -9.84 -11.13
C ALA A 145 4.38 -8.66 -12.06
N ILE A 146 3.66 -7.55 -11.88
CA ILE A 146 4.04 -6.26 -12.46
C ILE A 146 4.99 -5.58 -11.48
N THR A 147 6.21 -5.32 -11.89
CA THR A 147 7.26 -4.75 -11.05
C THR A 147 7.82 -3.47 -11.63
N GLY A 148 8.29 -2.56 -10.79
CA GLY A 148 8.98 -1.34 -11.20
C GLY A 148 9.66 -0.66 -10.04
N ASP A 149 10.57 0.26 -10.36
CA ASP A 149 11.23 1.07 -9.36
C ASP A 149 10.32 2.24 -8.94
N LEU A 150 10.44 2.69 -7.72
CA LEU A 150 9.76 3.88 -7.22
C LEU A 150 10.61 5.12 -7.48
N LYS A 151 9.97 6.24 -7.80
CA LYS A 151 10.63 7.54 -7.90
C LYS A 151 11.30 7.87 -6.58
N GLU A 152 12.49 8.46 -6.64
CA GLU A 152 13.30 8.79 -5.46
C GLU A 152 12.53 9.64 -4.45
N GLU A 153 11.75 10.63 -4.92
CA GLU A 153 10.94 11.49 -4.05
C GLU A 153 9.90 10.69 -3.28
N ALA A 154 9.29 9.69 -3.93
CA ALA A 154 8.32 8.82 -3.27
C ALA A 154 8.98 7.94 -2.20
N VAL A 155 10.19 7.47 -2.45
CA VAL A 155 10.96 6.70 -1.47
C VAL A 155 11.37 7.58 -0.30
N LYS A 156 11.84 8.81 -0.54
CA LYS A 156 12.16 9.80 0.52
C LYS A 156 10.96 10.06 1.42
N GLU A 157 9.76 10.25 0.86
CA GLU A 157 8.53 10.37 1.64
C GLU A 157 8.31 9.14 2.53
N MET A 158 8.48 7.93 1.99
CA MET A 158 8.28 6.67 2.72
C MET A 158 9.34 6.46 3.82
N LEU A 159 10.58 6.87 3.60
CA LEU A 159 11.65 6.82 4.61
C LEU A 159 11.34 7.72 5.80
N LEU A 160 10.71 8.87 5.54
CA LEU A 160 10.36 9.85 6.57
C LEU A 160 9.05 9.52 7.31
N LEU A 161 8.27 8.53 6.86
CA LEU A 161 7.07 8.09 7.55
C LEU A 161 7.40 7.64 8.98
N GLY A 162 6.80 8.31 9.96
CA GLY A 162 7.05 8.05 11.39
C GLY A 162 8.24 8.80 11.98
N SER A 163 8.99 9.58 11.19
CA SER A 163 10.02 10.48 11.72
C SER A 163 9.35 11.66 12.45
N ARG A 164 9.80 11.92 13.69
CA ARG A 164 9.29 13.07 14.47
C ARG A 164 10.08 14.32 14.09
N ARG A 165 9.39 15.33 13.62
CA ARG A 165 9.94 16.68 13.64
C ARG A 165 9.82 17.20 15.08
N ARG A 166 10.93 17.42 15.74
CA ARG A 166 10.96 18.12 17.03
C ARG A 166 11.03 19.62 16.77
N GLU A 167 10.27 20.36 17.53
CA GLU A 167 10.31 21.83 17.45
C GLU A 167 11.74 22.33 17.75
N GLY A 168 12.25 23.23 16.93
CA GLY A 168 13.61 23.75 17.05
C GLY A 168 14.72 22.86 16.44
N GLN A 169 14.41 21.70 15.88
CA GLN A 169 15.39 20.85 15.18
C GLN A 169 15.25 20.93 13.66
N GLU A 170 16.37 20.79 12.96
CA GLU A 170 16.35 20.62 11.50
C GLU A 170 15.47 19.41 11.11
N PRO A 171 14.72 19.51 10.00
CA PRO A 171 13.97 18.37 9.50
C PRO A 171 14.92 17.21 9.15
N PRO A 172 14.47 15.95 9.37
CA PRO A 172 15.28 14.81 9.00
C PRO A 172 15.66 14.84 7.52
N LYS A 173 16.90 14.48 7.21
CA LYS A 173 17.43 14.35 5.85
C LYS A 173 17.45 12.89 5.44
N THR A 174 17.33 12.64 4.14
CA THR A 174 17.39 11.29 3.57
C THR A 174 18.49 11.22 2.52
N SER A 175 19.21 10.09 2.47
CA SER A 175 20.18 9.76 1.42
C SER A 175 20.00 8.31 0.95
N ASP A 176 20.59 7.98 -0.20
CA ASP A 176 20.58 6.63 -0.81
C ASP A 176 19.19 6.02 -0.98
N ALA A 177 18.18 6.89 -1.18
CA ALA A 177 16.79 6.51 -1.27
C ALA A 177 16.52 5.66 -2.53
N LYS A 178 16.22 4.37 -2.35
CA LYS A 178 15.86 3.41 -3.41
C LYS A 178 14.65 2.62 -2.99
N GLY A 179 13.78 2.30 -3.94
CA GLY A 179 12.61 1.47 -3.66
C GLY A 179 12.06 0.83 -4.91
N SER A 180 11.33 -0.25 -4.70
CA SER A 180 10.64 -0.96 -5.76
C SER A 180 9.28 -1.43 -5.30
N VAL A 181 8.42 -1.73 -6.26
CA VAL A 181 7.08 -2.25 -6.01
C VAL A 181 6.80 -3.44 -6.91
N LYS A 182 6.03 -4.40 -6.39
CA LYS A 182 5.52 -5.55 -7.15
C LYS A 182 4.02 -5.67 -6.91
N PHE A 183 3.26 -5.96 -7.96
CA PHE A 183 1.81 -6.16 -7.91
C PHE A 183 1.46 -7.52 -8.50
N TRP A 184 0.68 -8.31 -7.80
CA TRP A 184 0.12 -9.58 -8.29
C TRP A 184 -1.36 -9.40 -8.59
N ILE A 185 -1.72 -9.74 -9.81
CA ILE A 185 -3.09 -9.64 -10.32
C ILE A 185 -3.54 -11.05 -10.71
N LYS A 186 -4.67 -11.47 -10.18
CA LYS A 186 -5.29 -12.74 -10.52
C LYS A 186 -6.75 -12.49 -10.89
N ASP A 187 -7.21 -13.09 -11.98
CA ASP A 187 -8.58 -12.97 -12.47
C ASP A 187 -9.04 -11.50 -12.60
N GLY A 188 -8.13 -10.62 -13.03
CA GLY A 188 -8.36 -9.19 -13.21
C GLY A 188 -8.35 -8.35 -11.93
N ALA A 189 -8.26 -8.94 -10.74
CA ALA A 189 -8.25 -8.24 -9.48
C ALA A 189 -6.86 -8.26 -8.80
N LEU A 190 -6.55 -7.20 -8.07
CA LEU A 190 -5.35 -7.13 -7.24
C LEU A 190 -5.46 -8.12 -6.07
N THR A 191 -4.47 -8.99 -5.90
CA THR A 191 -4.43 -9.99 -4.81
C THR A 191 -3.33 -9.76 -3.81
N LYS A 192 -2.24 -9.11 -4.23
CA LYS A 192 -1.08 -8.83 -3.38
C LYS A 192 -0.28 -7.68 -3.96
N PHE A 193 0.37 -6.92 -3.12
CA PHE A 193 1.50 -6.08 -3.54
C PHE A 193 2.59 -6.04 -2.48
N GLU A 194 3.78 -5.68 -2.91
CA GLU A 194 4.97 -5.60 -2.07
C GLU A 194 5.72 -4.31 -2.37
N ILE A 195 6.18 -3.65 -1.32
CA ILE A 195 6.94 -2.41 -1.38
C ILE A 195 8.28 -2.66 -0.69
N LYS A 196 9.37 -2.47 -1.39
CA LYS A 196 10.71 -2.46 -0.80
C LYS A 196 11.23 -1.03 -0.75
N VAL A 197 11.73 -0.62 0.41
CA VAL A 197 12.27 0.72 0.65
C VAL A 197 13.63 0.58 1.33
N GLN A 198 14.63 1.28 0.78
CA GLN A 198 16.00 1.33 1.29
C GLN A 198 16.48 2.77 1.31
N GLY A 199 17.33 3.11 2.27
CA GLY A 199 17.97 4.41 2.37
C GLY A 199 18.38 4.73 3.78
N LYS A 200 18.92 5.93 3.97
CA LYS A 200 19.35 6.44 5.26
C LYS A 200 18.50 7.62 5.69
N VAL A 201 18.24 7.72 6.97
CA VAL A 201 17.56 8.87 7.59
C VAL A 201 18.46 9.44 8.67
N THR A 202 18.84 10.72 8.52
CA THR A 202 19.65 11.46 9.48
C THR A 202 18.77 12.48 10.20
N ALA A 203 18.74 12.43 11.52
CA ALA A 203 18.02 13.38 12.38
C ALA A 203 18.96 13.89 13.47
N GLY A 204 19.47 15.12 13.31
CA GLY A 204 20.58 15.64 14.11
C GLY A 204 21.84 14.80 13.87
N GLU A 205 22.43 14.30 14.94
CA GLU A 205 23.63 13.44 14.89
C GLU A 205 23.31 11.95 14.70
N ASN A 206 22.05 11.57 14.70
CA ASN A 206 21.64 10.17 14.58
C ASN A 206 21.36 9.80 13.14
N GLU A 207 22.08 8.81 12.62
CA GLU A 207 21.82 8.17 11.32
C GLU A 207 21.23 6.77 11.53
N ARG A 208 20.26 6.44 10.71
CA ARG A 208 19.64 5.10 10.68
C ARG A 208 19.57 4.60 9.25
N ASP A 209 20.08 3.39 9.03
CA ASP A 209 19.81 2.63 7.83
C ASP A 209 18.40 2.04 7.89
N ILE A 210 17.67 2.20 6.79
CA ILE A 210 16.35 1.61 6.61
C ILE A 210 16.42 0.67 5.41
N ASN A 211 16.04 -0.56 5.61
CA ASN A 211 15.87 -1.55 4.54
C ASN A 211 14.73 -2.48 4.93
N ARG A 212 13.56 -2.17 4.44
CA ARG A 212 12.35 -2.90 4.82
C ARG A 212 11.52 -3.30 3.61
N THR A 213 10.82 -4.41 3.76
CA THR A 213 9.83 -4.89 2.81
C THR A 213 8.48 -4.95 3.47
N THR A 214 7.49 -4.26 2.89
CA THR A 214 6.09 -4.30 3.31
C THR A 214 5.30 -5.11 2.30
N THR A 215 4.60 -6.13 2.77
CA THR A 215 3.74 -6.99 1.96
C THR A 215 2.28 -6.78 2.36
N VAL A 216 1.42 -6.57 1.39
CA VAL A 216 -0.04 -6.49 1.57
C VAL A 216 -0.67 -7.65 0.81
N GLU A 217 -1.39 -8.51 1.52
CA GLU A 217 -2.10 -9.67 0.95
C GLU A 217 -3.60 -9.49 1.11
N ILE A 218 -4.32 -9.52 -0.01
CA ILE A 218 -5.78 -9.41 -0.05
C ILE A 218 -6.40 -10.78 0.18
N LYS A 219 -7.45 -10.82 0.99
CA LYS A 219 -8.13 -12.05 1.42
C LYS A 219 -9.64 -11.86 1.44
N GLU A 220 -10.38 -12.94 1.49
CA GLU A 220 -11.83 -12.99 1.74
C GLU A 220 -12.66 -11.99 0.93
N VAL A 221 -12.31 -11.85 -0.37
CA VAL A 221 -13.00 -10.92 -1.27
C VAL A 221 -14.45 -11.34 -1.46
N GLY A 222 -15.39 -10.45 -1.13
CA GLY A 222 -16.83 -10.68 -1.19
C GLY A 222 -17.41 -11.48 -0.01
N THR A 223 -16.59 -11.98 0.90
CA THR A 223 -17.03 -12.83 2.03
C THR A 223 -16.62 -12.28 3.40
N THR A 224 -15.86 -11.19 3.44
CA THR A 224 -15.43 -10.54 4.69
C THR A 224 -16.63 -10.01 5.45
N LYS A 225 -16.69 -10.32 6.76
CA LYS A 225 -17.65 -9.71 7.68
C LYS A 225 -17.00 -8.57 8.44
N ILE A 226 -17.61 -7.39 8.38
CA ILE A 226 -17.17 -6.21 9.11
C ILE A 226 -18.20 -5.90 10.19
N GLU A 227 -17.79 -6.06 11.42
CA GLU A 227 -18.60 -5.68 12.59
C GLU A 227 -17.99 -4.39 13.15
N VAL A 228 -18.65 -3.27 12.91
CA VAL A 228 -18.28 -2.00 13.53
C VAL A 228 -18.99 -1.92 14.88
N PRO A 229 -18.28 -1.82 16.00
CA PRO A 229 -18.89 -1.64 17.32
C PRO A 229 -19.79 -0.41 17.33
N ASP A 230 -20.91 -0.47 18.06
CA ASP A 230 -21.88 0.63 18.07
C ASP A 230 -21.30 1.92 18.64
N GLU A 231 -20.41 1.83 19.62
CA GLU A 231 -19.64 2.98 20.12
C GLU A 231 -18.77 3.61 19.03
N ALA A 232 -18.10 2.79 18.20
CA ALA A 232 -17.33 3.29 17.09
C ALA A 232 -18.22 3.93 16.01
N LYS A 233 -19.39 3.35 15.69
CA LYS A 233 -20.34 3.93 14.73
C LYS A 233 -20.76 5.34 15.12
N GLN A 234 -21.04 5.58 16.42
CA GLN A 234 -21.42 6.89 16.94
C GLN A 234 -20.33 7.94 16.73
N LYS A 235 -19.05 7.54 16.74
CA LYS A 235 -17.91 8.43 16.51
C LYS A 235 -17.61 8.69 15.03
N LEU A 236 -18.20 7.88 14.13
CA LEU A 236 -18.01 7.99 12.67
C LEU A 236 -19.16 8.73 11.94
N THR A 237 -20.15 9.22 12.67
CA THR A 237 -21.30 9.97 12.13
C THR A 237 -21.08 11.50 12.02
#